data_d26c681c29380bb6b5697ec6effb08b6
#
_entry.id   d26c681c29380bb6b5697ec6effb08b6
#
_cell.length_a   1.000
_cell.length_b   1.000
_cell.length_c   1.000
_cell.angle_alpha   90.00
_cell.angle_beta   90.00
_cell.angle_gamma   90.00
#
_symmetry.space_group_name_H-M   'P 1'
#
loop_
_entity.id
_entity.type
_entity.pdbx_description
1 polymer ?
#
loop_
_entity_poly.entity_id
_entity_poly.type
_entity_poly.pdbx_seq_one_letter_code
_entity_poly.pdbx_strand_id
1 'polypeptide(L)'
;SYPKIDDTWLIENTVGSYKYAKNYNYNSKSEKMEIIGYENDSLISEDWKKLFQYLSSNDFIENFRKFSGLDVTNTKYAGFVAYKKGGFHIPHIHNNGSNCLIMLFYFNKNWPKGEGGGTYIATEEDESALIFEPSDLDNTMMVFQDGPNSAHGVRYITKDVVRQGFQLEMQTYSVEKGWSGDKGYENLMSELNDEIGK
;
A
#
# COMPACT_ATOMS: atom_id res chain seq x y z
N SER A 1 11.93 6.09 -15.49
CA SER A 1 10.86 7.08 -15.25
C SER A 1 9.63 6.39 -14.68
N TYR A 2 8.79 7.12 -13.94
CA TYR A 2 7.50 6.63 -13.46
C TYR A 2 6.58 6.27 -14.64
N PRO A 3 5.80 5.17 -14.58
CA PRO A 3 4.92 4.78 -15.67
C PRO A 3 3.89 5.86 -15.99
N LYS A 4 3.65 6.09 -17.27
CA LYS A 4 2.64 7.05 -17.71
C LYS A 4 1.24 6.53 -17.38
N ILE A 5 0.40 7.38 -16.83
CA ILE A 5 -1.00 7.04 -16.56
C ILE A 5 -1.74 7.04 -17.91
N ASP A 6 -2.29 5.91 -18.28
CA ASP A 6 -3.09 5.67 -19.50
C ASP A 6 -4.35 4.85 -19.17
N ASP A 7 -5.03 4.35 -20.19
CA ASP A 7 -6.26 3.58 -20.11
C ASP A 7 -6.11 2.18 -19.48
N THR A 8 -4.87 1.72 -19.26
CA THR A 8 -4.59 0.48 -18.52
C THR A 8 -4.62 0.66 -16.99
N TRP A 9 -4.71 1.89 -16.52
CA TRP A 9 -4.83 2.19 -15.10
C TRP A 9 -6.29 2.13 -14.63
N LEU A 10 -6.50 1.50 -13.49
CA LEU A 10 -7.77 1.55 -12.80
C LEU A 10 -7.99 2.95 -12.24
N ILE A 11 -9.16 3.52 -12.46
CA ILE A 11 -9.59 4.76 -11.82
C ILE A 11 -10.57 4.38 -10.71
N GLU A 12 -10.14 4.55 -9.47
CA GLU A 12 -11.00 4.46 -8.32
C GLU A 12 -11.60 5.84 -8.04
N ASN A 13 -12.91 5.96 -8.17
CA ASN A 13 -13.65 7.19 -7.93
C ASN A 13 -14.90 6.84 -7.12
N THR A 14 -14.78 6.89 -5.82
CA THR A 14 -15.80 6.55 -4.84
C THR A 14 -16.01 7.70 -3.86
N VAL A 15 -16.94 7.54 -2.94
CA VAL A 15 -17.09 8.51 -1.84
C VAL A 15 -15.88 8.55 -0.89
N GLY A 16 -15.08 7.49 -0.87
CA GLY A 16 -13.93 7.34 0.02
C GLY A 16 -12.58 7.60 -0.64
N SER A 17 -12.52 7.63 -1.97
CA SER A 17 -11.22 7.70 -2.65
C SER A 17 -11.35 8.19 -4.08
N TYR A 18 -10.40 9.02 -4.51
CA TYR A 18 -10.17 9.34 -5.92
C TYR A 18 -8.68 9.19 -6.24
N LYS A 19 -8.33 8.10 -6.92
CA LYS A 19 -6.96 7.74 -7.28
C LYS A 19 -6.88 6.94 -8.57
N TYR A 20 -5.67 6.81 -9.08
CA TYR A 20 -5.30 5.96 -10.20
C TYR A 20 -4.40 4.84 -9.68
N ALA A 21 -4.67 3.61 -10.05
CA ALA A 21 -3.91 2.45 -9.61
C ALA A 21 -3.54 1.53 -10.78
N LYS A 22 -2.33 0.98 -10.72
CA LYS A 22 -1.87 -0.06 -11.65
C LYS A 22 -1.25 -1.19 -10.83
N ASN A 23 -2.01 -2.25 -10.63
CA ASN A 23 -1.69 -3.33 -9.74
C ASN A 23 -1.05 -4.50 -10.49
N TYR A 24 -0.14 -5.19 -9.83
CA TYR A 24 0.44 -6.45 -10.27
C TYR A 24 0.04 -7.57 -9.32
N ASN A 25 -0.10 -8.76 -9.89
CA ASN A 25 -0.45 -9.93 -9.10
C ASN A 25 0.74 -10.41 -8.27
N TYR A 26 0.45 -11.17 -7.24
CA TYR A 26 1.43 -11.95 -6.53
C TYR A 26 1.03 -13.43 -6.58
N ASN A 27 2.02 -14.31 -6.47
CA ASN A 27 1.78 -15.74 -6.50
C ASN A 27 1.50 -16.26 -5.09
N SER A 28 0.22 -16.41 -4.75
CA SER A 28 -0.21 -16.90 -3.44
C SER A 28 0.09 -18.38 -3.17
N LYS A 29 0.56 -19.13 -4.18
CA LYS A 29 0.89 -20.55 -4.06
C LYS A 29 2.39 -20.80 -3.87
N SER A 30 3.20 -19.78 -4.08
CA SER A 30 4.65 -19.84 -3.89
C SER A 30 4.98 -19.50 -2.44
N GLU A 31 5.90 -20.24 -1.84
CA GLU A 31 6.47 -19.88 -0.54
C GLU A 31 7.42 -18.67 -0.63
N LYS A 32 7.56 -18.11 -1.83
CA LYS A 32 8.41 -16.96 -2.13
C LYS A 32 7.55 -15.78 -2.51
N MET A 33 7.99 -14.60 -2.13
CA MET A 33 7.41 -13.37 -2.63
C MET A 33 7.69 -13.25 -4.13
N GLU A 34 6.62 -13.13 -4.92
CA GLU A 34 6.71 -12.92 -6.36
C GLU A 34 5.74 -11.82 -6.77
N ILE A 35 6.27 -10.82 -7.45
CA ILE A 35 5.46 -9.81 -8.13
C ILE A 35 5.41 -10.25 -9.59
N ILE A 36 4.23 -10.58 -10.10
CA ILE A 36 4.04 -11.10 -11.46
C ILE A 36 3.13 -10.21 -12.29
N GLY A 37 3.28 -10.29 -13.60
CA GLY A 37 2.46 -9.55 -14.57
C GLY A 37 3.09 -8.25 -15.07
N TYR A 38 4.25 -7.85 -14.55
CA TYR A 38 4.96 -6.66 -15.00
C TYR A 38 5.92 -6.93 -16.19
N GLU A 39 6.29 -8.18 -16.41
CA GLU A 39 7.36 -8.58 -17.33
C GLU A 39 7.05 -8.18 -18.78
N ASN A 40 5.78 -8.26 -19.15
CA ASN A 40 5.28 -7.93 -20.49
C ASN A 40 4.62 -6.55 -20.57
N ASP A 41 4.66 -5.77 -19.49
CA ASP A 41 4.07 -4.43 -19.48
C ASP A 41 5.02 -3.43 -20.16
N SER A 42 4.58 -2.87 -21.27
CA SER A 42 5.36 -1.91 -22.06
C SER A 42 5.61 -0.58 -21.34
N LEU A 43 4.86 -0.27 -20.27
CA LEU A 43 5.06 0.92 -19.46
C LEU A 43 6.18 0.74 -18.43
N ILE A 44 6.66 -0.48 -18.21
CA ILE A 44 7.65 -0.81 -17.21
C ILE A 44 9.04 -0.85 -17.82
N SER A 45 9.91 0.06 -17.38
CA SER A 45 11.31 0.08 -17.79
C SER A 45 12.11 -1.05 -17.16
N GLU A 46 13.29 -1.35 -17.72
CA GLU A 46 14.21 -2.36 -17.18
C GLU A 46 14.65 -2.05 -15.73
N ASP A 47 14.71 -0.79 -15.35
CA ASP A 47 15.05 -0.41 -13.98
C ASP A 47 13.90 -0.76 -13.00
N TRP A 48 12.65 -0.59 -13.42
CA TRP A 48 11.49 -1.05 -12.65
C TRP A 48 11.47 -2.57 -12.53
N LYS A 49 11.78 -3.30 -13.61
CA LYS A 49 11.86 -4.78 -13.56
C LYS A 49 12.91 -5.25 -12.55
N LYS A 50 14.10 -4.62 -12.55
CA LYS A 50 15.14 -4.90 -11.55
C LYS A 50 14.68 -4.61 -10.13
N LEU A 51 13.99 -3.49 -9.93
CA LEU A 51 13.43 -3.17 -8.60
C LEU A 51 12.42 -4.24 -8.16
N PHE A 52 11.51 -4.67 -9.02
CA PHE A 52 10.54 -5.71 -8.70
C PHE A 52 11.20 -7.04 -8.39
N GLN A 53 12.23 -7.42 -9.14
CA GLN A 53 13.05 -8.60 -8.85
C GLN A 53 13.70 -8.51 -7.47
N TYR A 54 14.24 -7.35 -7.12
CA TYR A 54 14.80 -7.13 -5.79
C TYR A 54 13.73 -7.19 -4.69
N LEU A 55 12.60 -6.52 -4.85
CA LEU A 55 11.50 -6.53 -3.90
C LEU A 55 10.88 -7.93 -3.70
N SER A 56 11.07 -8.83 -4.67
CA SER A 56 10.65 -10.23 -4.63
C SER A 56 11.75 -11.17 -4.12
N SER A 57 12.91 -10.66 -3.75
CA SER A 57 14.04 -11.50 -3.32
C SER A 57 13.94 -11.89 -1.85
N ASN A 58 14.48 -13.05 -1.52
CA ASN A 58 14.62 -13.49 -0.13
C ASN A 58 15.45 -12.48 0.69
N ASP A 59 16.50 -11.90 0.08
CA ASP A 59 17.34 -10.91 0.76
C ASP A 59 16.53 -9.68 1.19
N PHE A 60 15.63 -9.19 0.33
CA PHE A 60 14.75 -8.08 0.69
C PHE A 60 13.84 -8.45 1.86
N ILE A 61 13.16 -9.59 1.78
CA ILE A 61 12.24 -10.06 2.83
C ILE A 61 12.98 -10.22 4.15
N GLU A 62 14.13 -10.91 4.17
CA GLU A 62 14.91 -11.15 5.38
C GLU A 62 15.42 -9.84 6.00
N ASN A 63 15.83 -8.88 5.18
CA ASN A 63 16.24 -7.57 5.68
C ASN A 63 15.08 -6.81 6.31
N PHE A 64 13.89 -6.86 5.72
CA PHE A 64 12.71 -6.22 6.29
C PHE A 64 12.19 -6.94 7.55
N ARG A 65 12.25 -8.25 7.61
CA ARG A 65 11.96 -9.00 8.85
C ARG A 65 12.90 -8.58 9.99
N LYS A 66 14.19 -8.49 9.71
CA LYS A 66 15.19 -8.02 10.70
C LYS A 66 14.95 -6.57 11.11
N PHE A 67 14.64 -5.70 10.15
CA PHE A 67 14.38 -4.28 10.39
C PHE A 67 13.12 -4.06 11.22
N SER A 68 12.02 -4.69 10.86
CA SER A 68 10.72 -4.49 11.49
C SER A 68 10.51 -5.31 12.76
N GLY A 69 11.22 -6.42 12.91
CA GLY A 69 10.95 -7.42 13.95
C GLY A 69 9.65 -8.20 13.72
N LEU A 70 8.99 -8.02 12.58
CA LEU A 70 7.75 -8.69 12.22
C LEU A 70 8.02 -9.91 11.35
N ASP A 71 7.23 -10.97 11.53
CA ASP A 71 7.34 -12.18 10.74
C ASP A 71 6.59 -12.03 9.40
N VAL A 72 7.03 -11.09 8.56
CA VAL A 72 6.47 -10.89 7.21
C VAL A 72 7.14 -11.84 6.23
N THR A 73 6.35 -12.56 5.45
CA THR A 73 6.84 -13.58 4.53
C THR A 73 6.36 -13.41 3.10
N ASN A 74 5.28 -12.67 2.89
CA ASN A 74 4.65 -12.53 1.58
C ASN A 74 4.22 -11.11 1.28
N THR A 75 4.17 -10.80 -0.02
CA THR A 75 3.52 -9.60 -0.54
C THR A 75 2.04 -9.89 -0.79
N LYS A 76 1.17 -9.07 -0.21
CA LYS A 76 -0.26 -9.09 -0.48
C LYS A 76 -0.62 -8.19 -1.66
N TYR A 77 0.03 -7.05 -1.74
CA TYR A 77 -0.26 -6.03 -2.74
C TYR A 77 1.04 -5.41 -3.24
N ALA A 78 1.11 -5.20 -4.53
CA ALA A 78 2.15 -4.42 -5.18
C ALA A 78 1.56 -3.64 -6.34
N GLY A 79 1.79 -2.34 -6.39
CA GLY A 79 1.26 -1.52 -7.48
C GLY A 79 1.66 -0.06 -7.45
N PHE A 80 1.55 0.57 -8.61
CA PHE A 80 1.66 2.01 -8.72
C PHE A 80 0.37 2.67 -8.29
N VAL A 81 0.49 3.76 -7.56
CA VAL A 81 -0.63 4.57 -7.10
C VAL A 81 -0.35 6.04 -7.40
N ALA A 82 -1.25 6.68 -8.09
CA ALA A 82 -1.11 8.09 -8.44
C ALA A 82 -2.36 8.88 -8.02
N TYR A 83 -2.12 10.09 -7.53
CA TYR A 83 -3.17 11.06 -7.22
C TYR A 83 -2.92 12.34 -8.02
N LYS A 84 -3.92 12.82 -8.72
CA LYS A 84 -3.92 14.11 -9.41
C LYS A 84 -4.64 15.14 -8.56
N LYS A 85 -4.70 16.38 -9.01
CA LYS A 85 -5.56 17.42 -8.42
C LYS A 85 -6.98 16.88 -8.21
N GLY A 86 -7.51 17.07 -7.04
CA GLY A 86 -8.78 16.49 -6.63
C GLY A 86 -8.69 15.08 -6.05
N GLY A 87 -7.53 14.44 -6.13
CA GLY A 87 -7.30 13.11 -5.59
C GLY A 87 -7.22 13.11 -4.07
N PHE A 88 -7.73 12.07 -3.45
CA PHE A 88 -7.74 11.88 -2.00
C PHE A 88 -7.97 10.41 -1.65
N HIS A 89 -7.74 10.06 -0.41
CA HIS A 89 -8.20 8.82 0.20
C HIS A 89 -8.57 9.13 1.65
N ILE A 90 -9.81 8.87 2.02
CA ILE A 90 -10.25 9.10 3.41
C ILE A 90 -9.45 8.21 4.37
N PRO A 91 -9.31 8.62 5.64
CA PRO A 91 -8.66 7.78 6.64
C PRO A 91 -9.40 6.46 6.82
N HIS A 92 -8.65 5.39 6.82
CA HIS A 92 -9.17 4.03 6.97
C HIS A 92 -8.15 3.14 7.66
N ILE A 93 -8.64 2.06 8.23
CA ILE A 93 -7.88 1.01 8.90
C ILE A 93 -8.07 -0.28 8.11
N HIS A 94 -6.97 -1.01 7.89
CA HIS A 94 -7.09 -2.38 7.41
C HIS A 94 -7.03 -3.35 8.58
N ASN A 95 -7.96 -4.25 8.66
CA ASN A 95 -7.92 -5.31 9.66
C ASN A 95 -7.24 -6.57 9.07
N ASN A 96 -5.94 -6.45 8.77
CA ASN A 96 -5.15 -7.48 8.09
C ASN A 96 -4.31 -8.35 9.05
N GLY A 97 -4.60 -8.30 10.34
CA GLY A 97 -3.82 -9.03 11.35
C GLY A 97 -2.60 -8.24 11.86
N SER A 98 -1.86 -8.87 12.78
CA SER A 98 -0.83 -8.18 13.58
C SER A 98 0.50 -7.96 12.86
N ASN A 99 0.76 -8.64 11.75
CA ASN A 99 2.04 -8.61 11.04
C ASN A 99 1.86 -8.13 9.59
N CYS A 100 1.34 -6.92 9.44
CA CYS A 100 1.21 -6.28 8.13
C CYS A 100 2.08 -5.02 8.09
N LEU A 101 2.93 -4.93 7.07
CA LEU A 101 3.74 -3.76 6.78
C LEU A 101 3.29 -3.15 5.45
N ILE A 102 3.07 -1.85 5.47
CA ILE A 102 2.82 -1.07 4.27
C ILE A 102 4.06 -0.22 4.00
N MET A 103 4.55 -0.32 2.78
CA MET A 103 5.64 0.48 2.26
C MET A 103 5.15 1.33 1.11
N LEU A 104 5.41 2.62 1.19
CA LEU A 104 5.05 3.61 0.19
C LEU A 104 6.31 4.30 -0.30
N PHE A 105 6.66 4.05 -1.55
CA PHE A 105 7.78 4.69 -2.23
C PHE A 105 7.26 5.90 -3.00
N TYR A 106 7.88 7.05 -2.84
CA TYR A 106 7.50 8.29 -3.50
C TYR A 106 8.56 8.72 -4.51
N PHE A 107 8.10 9.23 -5.66
CA PHE A 107 8.96 9.59 -6.80
C PHE A 107 8.64 11.00 -7.34
N ASN A 108 8.41 11.95 -6.43
CA ASN A 108 7.89 13.28 -6.78
C ASN A 108 8.93 14.35 -6.56
N LYS A 109 9.59 14.77 -7.63
CA LYS A 109 10.51 15.91 -7.58
C LYS A 109 9.77 17.20 -7.34
N ASN A 110 10.35 18.07 -6.50
CA ASN A 110 9.84 19.43 -6.22
C ASN A 110 8.38 19.44 -5.75
N TRP A 111 8.00 18.52 -4.86
CA TRP A 111 6.66 18.52 -4.31
C TRP A 111 6.33 19.87 -3.67
N PRO A 112 5.16 20.49 -3.97
CA PRO A 112 4.87 21.82 -3.51
C PRO A 112 4.81 21.89 -1.99
N LYS A 113 5.57 22.83 -1.39
CA LYS A 113 5.58 23.03 0.06
C LYS A 113 4.16 23.31 0.58
N GLY A 114 3.78 22.59 1.62
CA GLY A 114 2.48 22.72 2.27
C GLY A 114 1.32 22.02 1.55
N GLU A 115 1.57 21.43 0.38
CA GLU A 115 0.59 20.57 -0.28
C GLU A 115 0.52 19.23 0.47
N GLY A 116 -0.68 18.74 0.71
CA GLY A 116 -0.93 17.36 1.14
C GLY A 116 -0.50 16.37 0.07
N GLY A 117 -0.47 15.11 0.38
CA GLY A 117 -0.24 14.06 -0.62
C GLY A 117 0.72 12.95 -0.19
N GLY A 118 1.49 13.14 0.87
CA GLY A 118 2.05 12.02 1.60
C GLY A 118 0.91 11.21 2.22
N THR A 119 1.09 9.91 2.34
CA THR A 119 0.13 9.13 3.14
C THR A 119 0.31 9.52 4.59
N TYR A 120 -0.71 10.08 5.20
CA TYR A 120 -0.68 10.42 6.62
C TYR A 120 -1.07 9.22 7.49
N ILE A 121 -0.62 9.25 8.73
CA ILE A 121 -1.04 8.34 9.81
C ILE A 121 -1.80 9.14 10.85
N ALA A 122 -2.92 8.58 11.30
CA ALA A 122 -3.74 9.11 12.38
C ALA A 122 -4.03 8.03 13.43
N THR A 123 -4.40 8.45 14.62
CA THR A 123 -4.81 7.50 15.68
C THR A 123 -6.20 6.93 15.47
N GLU A 124 -7.02 7.63 14.69
CA GLU A 124 -8.42 7.31 14.44
C GLU A 124 -8.71 7.57 12.95
N GLU A 125 -9.87 7.09 12.48
CA GLU A 125 -10.35 7.38 11.12
C GLU A 125 -10.85 8.83 10.98
N ASP A 126 -10.08 9.78 11.55
CA ASP A 126 -10.33 11.21 11.50
C ASP A 126 -9.01 11.95 11.20
N GLU A 127 -9.01 12.81 10.19
CA GLU A 127 -7.85 13.62 9.82
C GLU A 127 -7.39 14.57 10.94
N SER A 128 -8.27 14.93 11.87
CA SER A 128 -7.92 15.78 13.03
C SER A 128 -7.00 15.06 14.03
N ALA A 129 -6.99 13.74 14.02
CA ALA A 129 -6.15 12.88 14.86
C ALA A 129 -4.78 12.55 14.23
N LEU A 130 -4.34 13.34 13.25
CA LEU A 130 -3.10 13.14 12.49
C LEU A 130 -1.87 13.16 13.39
N ILE A 131 -1.05 12.11 13.29
CA ILE A 131 0.22 11.95 14.00
C ILE A 131 1.39 12.37 13.11
N PHE A 132 1.36 11.95 11.85
CA PHE A 132 2.46 12.09 10.91
C PHE A 132 1.97 12.17 9.46
N GLU A 133 2.58 13.04 8.68
CA GLU A 133 2.44 13.09 7.23
C GLU A 133 3.79 13.40 6.60
N PRO A 134 4.29 12.60 5.65
CA PRO A 134 5.54 12.92 4.96
C PRO A 134 5.37 14.17 4.11
N SER A 135 6.30 15.11 4.25
CA SER A 135 6.33 16.38 3.52
C SER A 135 7.29 16.40 2.34
N ASP A 136 8.27 15.47 2.35
CA ASP A 136 9.19 15.25 1.24
C ASP A 136 8.80 13.94 0.54
N LEU A 137 8.47 14.06 -0.73
CA LEU A 137 8.07 12.93 -1.58
C LEU A 137 9.07 12.69 -2.73
N ASP A 138 10.28 13.26 -2.67
CA ASP A 138 11.33 13.07 -3.68
C ASP A 138 12.25 11.91 -3.30
N ASN A 139 12.07 10.77 -3.94
CA ASN A 139 12.87 9.56 -3.72
C ASN A 139 12.93 9.14 -2.25
N THR A 140 11.80 9.20 -1.59
CA THR A 140 11.63 8.81 -0.18
C THR A 140 10.74 7.59 -0.04
N MET A 141 10.81 6.97 1.12
CA MET A 141 9.97 5.82 1.46
C MET A 141 9.38 6.02 2.85
N MET A 142 8.12 5.68 2.99
CA MET A 142 7.43 5.55 4.26
C MET A 142 7.14 4.08 4.52
N VAL A 143 7.39 3.63 5.74
CA VAL A 143 7.05 2.28 6.19
C VAL A 143 6.26 2.41 7.49
N PHE A 144 5.17 1.69 7.60
CA PHE A 144 4.42 1.61 8.84
C PHE A 144 3.80 0.21 9.01
N GLN A 145 3.60 -0.16 10.27
CA GLN A 145 2.83 -1.36 10.61
C GLN A 145 1.36 -1.01 10.54
N ASP A 146 0.63 -1.75 9.73
CA ASP A 146 -0.82 -1.62 9.67
C ASP A 146 -1.47 -2.29 10.89
N GLY A 147 -2.50 -1.65 11.42
CA GLY A 147 -3.17 -2.12 12.63
C GLY A 147 -4.21 -1.12 13.15
N PRO A 148 -4.84 -1.42 14.28
CA PRO A 148 -5.98 -0.64 14.78
C PRO A 148 -5.68 0.83 15.12
N ASN A 149 -4.39 1.16 15.32
CA ASN A 149 -3.96 2.52 15.67
C ASN A 149 -3.17 3.20 14.54
N SER A 150 -3.31 2.72 13.32
CA SER A 150 -2.61 3.23 12.13
C SER A 150 -3.59 3.60 11.02
N ALA A 151 -4.67 4.28 11.37
CA ALA A 151 -5.55 4.87 10.37
C ALA A 151 -4.73 5.75 9.42
N HIS A 152 -4.93 5.59 8.14
CA HIS A 152 -4.13 6.29 7.15
C HIS A 152 -4.95 6.70 5.93
N GLY A 153 -4.49 7.72 5.25
CA GLY A 153 -5.18 8.28 4.10
C GLY A 153 -4.29 9.23 3.31
N VAL A 154 -4.88 9.90 2.34
CA VAL A 154 -4.22 10.93 1.55
C VAL A 154 -5.10 12.16 1.52
N ARG A 155 -4.59 13.28 2.02
CA ARG A 155 -5.33 14.54 2.00
C ARG A 155 -5.59 15.00 0.57
N TYR A 156 -6.69 15.70 0.39
CA TYR A 156 -7.11 16.23 -0.90
C TYR A 156 -6.01 17.06 -1.57
N ILE A 157 -5.63 16.70 -2.79
CA ILE A 157 -4.62 17.40 -3.58
C ILE A 157 -5.25 18.63 -4.24
N THR A 158 -4.78 19.80 -3.85
CA THR A 158 -5.37 21.09 -4.30
C THR A 158 -4.70 21.65 -5.54
N LYS A 159 -3.41 21.36 -5.72
CA LYS A 159 -2.59 21.90 -6.83
C LYS A 159 -2.60 20.98 -8.05
N ASP A 160 -2.28 21.55 -9.19
CA ASP A 160 -2.15 20.80 -10.45
C ASP A 160 -0.81 20.05 -10.50
N VAL A 161 -0.73 19.00 -9.73
CA VAL A 161 0.42 18.11 -9.60
C VAL A 161 -0.04 16.66 -9.63
N VAL A 162 0.89 15.75 -9.91
CA VAL A 162 0.64 14.31 -9.86
C VAL A 162 1.53 13.69 -8.79
N ARG A 163 0.93 13.22 -7.72
CA ARG A 163 1.63 12.39 -6.74
C ARG A 163 1.86 11.01 -7.34
N GLN A 164 3.11 10.61 -7.39
CA GLN A 164 3.59 9.34 -7.95
C GLN A 164 4.12 8.47 -6.83
N GLY A 165 3.55 7.30 -6.64
CA GLY A 165 3.97 6.36 -5.62
C GLY A 165 3.89 4.92 -6.08
N PHE A 166 4.65 4.07 -5.41
CA PHE A 166 4.54 2.63 -5.50
C PHE A 166 4.27 2.09 -4.12
N GLN A 167 3.24 1.29 -3.98
CA GLN A 167 2.86 0.66 -2.72
C GLN A 167 3.23 -0.81 -2.75
N LEU A 168 3.83 -1.26 -1.66
CA LEU A 168 4.09 -2.65 -1.37
C LEU A 168 3.49 -2.96 0.00
N GLU A 169 2.66 -3.98 0.09
CA GLU A 169 2.09 -4.45 1.33
C GLU A 169 2.56 -5.87 1.59
N MET A 170 3.19 -6.07 2.73
CA MET A 170 3.72 -7.36 3.17
C MET A 170 3.02 -7.81 4.43
N GLN A 171 2.80 -9.11 4.54
CA GLN A 171 2.20 -9.71 5.73
C GLN A 171 2.77 -11.09 6.00
N THR A 172 2.51 -11.60 7.20
CA THR A 172 2.73 -13.01 7.50
C THR A 172 1.70 -13.81 6.73
N TYR A 173 2.18 -14.62 5.80
CA TYR A 173 1.35 -15.54 5.07
C TYR A 173 1.99 -16.92 5.11
N SER A 174 1.24 -17.92 5.50
CA SER A 174 1.64 -19.31 5.41
C SER A 174 0.51 -20.11 4.79
N VAL A 175 0.79 -20.74 3.67
CA VAL A 175 -0.15 -21.64 3.00
C VAL A 175 -0.53 -22.82 3.92
N GLU A 176 0.41 -23.25 4.77
CA GLU A 176 0.19 -24.36 5.71
C GLU A 176 -0.62 -23.97 6.94
N LYS A 177 -0.49 -22.71 7.37
CA LYS A 177 -1.15 -22.20 8.59
C LYS A 177 -2.42 -21.42 8.27
N GLY A 178 -2.74 -21.24 7.00
CA GLY A 178 -3.75 -20.30 6.56
C GLY A 178 -3.32 -18.84 6.77
N TRP A 179 -4.15 -17.94 6.41
CA TRP A 179 -3.97 -16.51 6.68
C TRP A 179 -3.97 -16.29 8.18
N SER A 180 -2.88 -15.78 8.74
CA SER A 180 -2.87 -15.41 10.17
C SER A 180 -3.86 -14.28 10.49
N GLY A 181 -4.26 -13.51 9.49
CA GLY A 181 -5.34 -12.53 9.54
C GLY A 181 -6.74 -13.13 9.45
N ASP A 182 -6.89 -14.36 8.96
CA ASP A 182 -8.20 -14.97 8.77
C ASP A 182 -8.94 -15.24 10.08
N LYS A 183 -8.20 -15.55 11.15
CA LYS A 183 -8.84 -15.69 12.46
C LYS A 183 -9.48 -14.39 12.94
N GLY A 184 -8.89 -13.24 12.65
CA GLY A 184 -9.50 -11.94 12.91
C GLY A 184 -10.69 -11.67 11.99
N TYR A 185 -10.56 -11.98 10.71
CA TYR A 185 -11.62 -11.80 9.72
C TYR A 185 -12.79 -12.76 9.95
N GLU A 186 -12.52 -14.04 10.23
CA GLU A 186 -13.56 -15.02 10.56
C GLU A 186 -14.31 -14.65 11.84
N ASN A 187 -13.62 -14.15 12.85
CA ASN A 187 -14.26 -13.65 14.07
C ASN A 187 -15.10 -12.42 13.79
N LEU A 188 -14.59 -11.46 13.01
CA LEU A 188 -15.33 -10.26 12.62
C LEU A 188 -16.55 -10.60 11.76
N MET A 189 -16.42 -11.54 10.82
CA MET A 189 -17.54 -12.00 9.99
C MET A 189 -18.54 -12.81 10.80
N SER A 190 -18.11 -13.56 11.81
CA SER A 190 -18.98 -14.26 12.75
C SER A 190 -19.77 -13.26 13.60
N GLU A 191 -19.09 -12.25 14.17
CA GLU A 191 -19.72 -11.20 14.95
C GLU A 191 -20.73 -10.38 14.13
N LEU A 192 -20.35 -9.99 12.89
CA LEU A 192 -21.23 -9.31 11.96
C LEU A 192 -22.46 -10.15 11.59
N ASN A 193 -22.29 -11.43 11.34
CA ASN A 193 -23.41 -12.33 11.04
C ASN A 193 -24.32 -12.54 12.25
N ASP A 194 -23.78 -12.57 13.45
CA ASP A 194 -24.56 -12.65 14.70
C ASP A 194 -25.35 -11.35 14.98
N GLU A 195 -24.83 -10.19 14.57
CA GLU A 195 -25.54 -8.91 14.66
C GLU A 195 -26.61 -8.73 13.60
N ILE A 196 -26.37 -9.20 12.37
CA ILE A 196 -27.35 -9.14 11.26
C ILE A 196 -28.48 -10.17 11.45
N GLY A 197 -28.21 -11.26 12.16
CA GLY A 197 -29.18 -12.32 12.45
C GLY A 197 -30.12 -12.05 13.65
N LYS A 198 -29.98 -10.90 14.30
CA LYS A 198 -30.85 -10.40 15.38
C LYS A 198 -31.80 -9.33 14.88
#